data_84342ff5c3f3ad6ca9ce2c610f2f1e60
#
_entry.id   84342ff5c3f3ad6ca9ce2c610f2f1e60
#
_cell.length_a   1.000
_cell.length_b   1.000
_cell.length_c   1.000
_cell.angle_alpha   90.00
_cell.angle_beta   90.00
_cell.angle_gamma   90.00
#
_symmetry.space_group_name_H-M   'P 1'
#
loop_
_entity.id
_entity.type
_entity.pdbx_description
1 polymer ?
#
loop_
_entity_poly.entity_id
_entity_poly.type
_entity_poly.pdbx_seq_one_letter_code
_entity_poly.pdbx_strand_id
1 'polypeptide(L)'
;MPASAQLLWEPRKSPVQARSAASVDAILEATIQVLLKVGKERLTTTRVAERAGVSVGTLYQYFPNKSALLRAVLRRHFDQVLEAVEQACREQRSNTVEQMATALITAFLSAKMREPQSSVALYSVSADVDGAKIVKQMVARMNQAMVTMLASARPPLTKDPQLIASLLQGAMSGVSRQLLESPNPEERFATLRDELIFLATAYLNASIASPRRKSAHTRNGQPRA
;
A
#
# COMPACT_ATOMS: atom_id res chain seq x y z
N MET A 1 -9.07 -53.20 0.06
CA MET A 1 -7.85 -52.55 -0.43
C MET A 1 -7.90 -51.11 -0.02
N PRO A 2 -7.16 -50.62 0.99
CA PRO A 2 -7.13 -49.22 1.33
C PRO A 2 -6.14 -48.50 0.44
N ALA A 3 -6.61 -47.42 -0.27
CA ALA A 3 -5.78 -46.58 -1.09
C ALA A 3 -4.97 -45.60 -0.21
N SER A 4 -3.70 -45.82 -0.22
CA SER A 4 -2.54 -44.91 -0.22
C SER A 4 -2.61 -43.62 0.62
N ALA A 5 -2.17 -43.72 1.86
CA ALA A 5 -1.64 -42.62 2.66
C ALA A 5 -0.22 -42.23 2.19
N GLN A 6 -0.10 -41.58 1.03
CA GLN A 6 1.22 -41.28 0.43
C GLN A 6 1.41 -39.86 -0.05
N LEU A 7 0.73 -38.82 0.53
CA LEU A 7 0.82 -37.43 0.06
C LEU A 7 1.09 -36.40 1.15
N LEU A 8 1.77 -36.75 2.27
CA LEU A 8 2.00 -35.78 3.37
C LEU A 8 3.47 -35.32 3.53
N TRP A 9 4.41 -35.65 2.63
CA TRP A 9 5.85 -35.42 2.82
C TRP A 9 6.52 -34.65 1.68
N GLU A 10 5.81 -34.09 0.72
CA GLU A 10 6.44 -33.21 -0.26
C GLU A 10 6.54 -31.80 0.31
N PRO A 11 7.76 -31.24 0.50
CA PRO A 11 7.92 -29.86 0.89
C PRO A 11 7.32 -28.98 -0.21
N ARG A 12 6.43 -28.08 0.13
CA ARG A 12 5.72 -27.17 -0.79
C ARG A 12 6.64 -26.28 -1.64
N LYS A 13 7.94 -26.26 -1.37
CA LYS A 13 9.01 -25.64 -2.18
C LYS A 13 10.24 -26.53 -2.12
N SER A 14 11.00 -26.62 -3.23
CA SER A 14 12.26 -27.36 -3.22
C SER A 14 13.23 -26.72 -2.19
N PRO A 15 14.07 -27.51 -1.49
CA PRO A 15 15.03 -27.00 -0.52
C PRO A 15 15.98 -25.93 -1.10
N VAL A 16 16.31 -26.02 -2.39
CA VAL A 16 17.13 -25.03 -3.09
C VAL A 16 16.40 -23.70 -3.25
N GLN A 17 15.11 -23.72 -3.61
CA GLN A 17 14.29 -22.50 -3.74
C GLN A 17 14.03 -21.85 -2.37
N ALA A 18 13.83 -22.64 -1.33
CA ALA A 18 13.64 -22.12 0.03
C ALA A 18 14.90 -21.42 0.55
N ARG A 19 16.09 -22.02 0.35
CA ARG A 19 17.37 -21.40 0.73
C ARG A 19 17.67 -20.14 -0.09
N SER A 20 17.37 -20.16 -1.38
CA SER A 20 17.51 -19.01 -2.26
C SER A 20 16.62 -17.85 -1.81
N ALA A 21 15.36 -18.10 -1.48
CA ALA A 21 14.43 -17.10 -0.97
C ALA A 21 14.92 -16.50 0.37
N ALA A 22 15.34 -17.35 1.31
CA ALA A 22 15.88 -16.90 2.60
C ALA A 22 17.14 -16.03 2.44
N SER A 23 18.03 -16.39 1.49
CA SER A 23 19.22 -15.58 1.20
C SER A 23 18.85 -14.22 0.60
N VAL A 24 17.90 -14.16 -0.32
CA VAL A 24 17.38 -12.90 -0.88
C VAL A 24 16.77 -12.03 0.21
N ASP A 25 15.92 -12.59 1.07
CA ASP A 25 15.31 -11.86 2.17
C ASP A 25 16.35 -11.31 3.16
N ALA A 26 17.35 -12.10 3.53
CA ALA A 26 18.45 -11.66 4.39
C ALA A 26 19.27 -10.52 3.76
N ILE A 27 19.53 -10.59 2.45
CA ILE A 27 20.26 -9.52 1.74
C ILE A 27 19.43 -8.24 1.68
N LEU A 28 18.14 -8.31 1.40
CA LEU A 28 17.25 -7.14 1.35
C LEU A 28 17.11 -6.49 2.72
N GLU A 29 16.96 -7.27 3.78
CA GLU A 29 16.91 -6.79 5.15
C GLU A 29 18.22 -6.12 5.56
N ALA A 30 19.35 -6.77 5.31
CA ALA A 30 20.68 -6.21 5.56
C ALA A 30 20.89 -4.90 4.79
N THR A 31 20.35 -4.78 3.58
CA THR A 31 20.44 -3.55 2.78
C THR A 31 19.76 -2.38 3.47
N ILE A 32 18.55 -2.59 4.01
CA ILE A 32 17.83 -1.56 4.78
C ILE A 32 18.65 -1.17 6.01
N GLN A 33 19.14 -2.13 6.79
CA GLN A 33 19.93 -1.86 8.00
C GLN A 33 21.21 -1.09 7.69
N VAL A 34 21.93 -1.45 6.62
CA VAL A 34 23.12 -0.71 6.19
C VAL A 34 22.74 0.69 5.71
N LEU A 35 21.64 0.83 4.92
CA LEU A 35 21.16 2.11 4.45
C LEU A 35 20.84 3.07 5.61
N LEU A 36 20.16 2.59 6.64
CA LEU A 36 19.83 3.37 7.84
C LEU A 36 21.08 3.75 8.64
N LYS A 37 22.06 2.84 8.74
CA LYS A 37 23.27 3.06 9.56
C LYS A 37 24.27 4.03 8.92
N VAL A 38 24.52 3.92 7.61
CA VAL A 38 25.61 4.66 6.96
C VAL A 38 25.13 5.62 5.86
N GLY A 39 23.86 5.62 5.52
CA GLY A 39 23.28 6.39 4.43
C GLY A 39 23.60 5.81 3.05
N LYS A 40 22.91 6.33 2.04
CA LYS A 40 22.97 5.87 0.64
C LYS A 40 24.38 5.97 0.04
N GLU A 41 25.10 7.05 0.32
CA GLU A 41 26.40 7.32 -0.27
C GLU A 41 27.46 6.28 0.16
N ARG A 42 27.43 5.90 1.43
CA ARG A 42 28.39 4.94 2.01
C ARG A 42 27.93 3.49 1.98
N LEU A 43 26.73 3.21 1.45
CA LEU A 43 26.25 1.85 1.23
C LEU A 43 27.04 1.19 0.11
N THR A 44 27.66 0.02 0.42
CA THR A 44 28.36 -0.83 -0.54
C THR A 44 27.82 -2.26 -0.48
N THR A 45 27.91 -2.99 -1.59
CA THR A 45 27.52 -4.40 -1.66
C THR A 45 28.33 -5.28 -0.71
N THR A 46 29.60 -4.93 -0.45
CA THR A 46 30.46 -5.62 0.53
C THR A 46 29.88 -5.51 1.96
N ARG A 47 29.51 -4.30 2.39
CA ARG A 47 28.89 -4.08 3.73
C ARG A 47 27.56 -4.80 3.86
N VAL A 48 26.78 -4.84 2.76
CA VAL A 48 25.52 -5.57 2.77
C VAL A 48 25.74 -7.08 2.87
N ALA A 49 26.68 -7.64 2.09
CA ALA A 49 27.01 -9.07 2.14
C ALA A 49 27.48 -9.49 3.54
N GLU A 50 28.40 -8.70 4.14
CA GLU A 50 28.88 -8.89 5.51
C GLU A 50 27.72 -8.87 6.51
N ARG A 51 26.84 -7.87 6.42
CA ARG A 51 25.67 -7.75 7.30
C ARG A 51 24.66 -8.86 7.13
N ALA A 52 24.49 -9.37 5.91
CA ALA A 52 23.59 -10.47 5.57
C ALA A 52 24.17 -11.86 5.92
N GLY A 53 25.43 -11.93 6.29
CA GLY A 53 26.11 -13.22 6.55
C GLY A 53 26.33 -14.05 5.28
N VAL A 54 26.45 -13.41 4.12
CA VAL A 54 26.70 -14.10 2.83
C VAL A 54 28.01 -13.65 2.20
N SER A 55 28.56 -14.45 1.28
CA SER A 55 29.69 -14.00 0.48
C SER A 55 29.28 -12.89 -0.51
N VAL A 56 30.22 -12.01 -0.86
CA VAL A 56 30.01 -11.01 -1.92
C VAL A 56 29.63 -11.67 -3.23
N GLY A 57 30.24 -12.81 -3.56
CA GLY A 57 29.90 -13.62 -4.74
C GLY A 57 28.46 -14.10 -4.71
N THR A 58 27.96 -14.56 -3.56
CA THR A 58 26.56 -14.95 -3.38
C THR A 58 25.61 -13.76 -3.60
N LEU A 59 25.95 -12.58 -3.07
CA LEU A 59 25.14 -11.38 -3.28
C LEU A 59 25.04 -11.05 -4.78
N TYR A 60 26.17 -11.08 -5.52
CA TYR A 60 26.20 -10.78 -6.94
C TYR A 60 25.45 -11.81 -7.82
N GLN A 61 25.24 -13.04 -7.35
CA GLN A 61 24.37 -14.00 -8.03
C GLN A 61 22.91 -13.53 -8.08
N TYR A 62 22.45 -12.79 -7.06
CA TYR A 62 21.08 -12.28 -6.99
C TYR A 62 20.95 -10.83 -7.48
N PHE A 63 21.93 -10.00 -7.20
CA PHE A 63 21.91 -8.57 -7.50
C PHE A 63 23.21 -8.14 -8.18
N PRO A 64 23.20 -7.94 -9.50
CA PRO A 64 24.43 -7.71 -10.28
C PRO A 64 25.15 -6.39 -9.94
N ASN A 65 24.48 -5.45 -9.27
CA ASN A 65 25.06 -4.18 -8.82
C ASN A 65 24.24 -3.54 -7.70
N LYS A 66 24.79 -2.46 -7.10
CA LYS A 66 24.15 -1.67 -6.06
C LYS A 66 22.77 -1.14 -6.48
N SER A 67 22.61 -0.67 -7.72
CA SER A 67 21.34 -0.13 -8.22
C SER A 67 20.27 -1.22 -8.32
N ALA A 68 20.61 -2.43 -8.76
CA ALA A 68 19.68 -3.56 -8.79
C ALA A 68 19.23 -3.94 -7.38
N LEU A 69 20.15 -3.94 -6.41
CA LEU A 69 19.86 -4.20 -5.00
C LEU A 69 18.93 -3.14 -4.41
N LEU A 70 19.22 -1.86 -4.60
CA LEU A 70 18.39 -0.75 -4.11
C LEU A 70 17.00 -0.74 -4.75
N ARG A 71 16.89 -1.07 -6.06
CA ARG A 71 15.60 -1.26 -6.75
C ARG A 71 14.78 -2.39 -6.13
N ALA A 72 15.41 -3.51 -5.78
CA ALA A 72 14.73 -4.63 -5.18
C ALA A 72 14.17 -4.31 -3.79
N VAL A 73 14.95 -3.61 -2.95
CA VAL A 73 14.50 -3.14 -1.62
C VAL A 73 13.33 -2.15 -1.76
N LEU A 74 13.46 -1.18 -2.67
CA LEU A 74 12.41 -0.20 -2.94
C LEU A 74 11.11 -0.88 -3.39
N ARG A 75 11.21 -1.85 -4.32
CA ARG A 75 10.06 -2.63 -4.78
C ARG A 75 9.40 -3.40 -3.65
N ARG A 76 10.18 -4.13 -2.84
CA ARG A 76 9.67 -4.88 -1.68
C ARG A 76 8.89 -3.98 -0.72
N HIS A 77 9.43 -2.81 -0.41
CA HIS A 77 8.75 -1.85 0.47
C HIS A 77 7.41 -1.37 -0.12
N PHE A 78 7.39 -1.04 -1.41
CA PHE A 78 6.16 -0.61 -2.06
C PHE A 78 5.14 -1.74 -2.24
N ASP A 79 5.59 -2.97 -2.50
CA ASP A 79 4.71 -4.14 -2.61
C ASP A 79 3.99 -4.40 -1.29
N GLN A 80 4.66 -4.22 -0.13
CA GLN A 80 4.04 -4.35 1.20
C GLN A 80 2.92 -3.32 1.44
N VAL A 81 3.15 -2.06 1.05
CA VAL A 81 2.13 -1.00 1.15
C VAL A 81 0.97 -1.27 0.21
N LEU A 82 1.28 -1.67 -1.03
CA LEU A 82 0.28 -1.98 -2.05
C LEU A 82 -0.59 -3.16 -1.64
N GLU A 83 0.00 -4.24 -1.12
CA GLU A 83 -0.73 -5.42 -0.65
C GLU A 83 -1.74 -5.07 0.45
N ALA A 84 -1.33 -4.24 1.43
CA ALA A 84 -2.23 -3.78 2.49
C ALA A 84 -3.42 -2.98 1.92
N VAL A 85 -3.17 -2.10 0.95
CA VAL A 85 -4.22 -1.30 0.29
C VAL A 85 -5.12 -2.18 -0.58
N GLU A 86 -4.55 -3.06 -1.40
CA GLU A 86 -5.31 -3.97 -2.25
C GLU A 86 -6.20 -4.90 -1.41
N GLN A 87 -5.72 -5.37 -0.26
CA GLN A 87 -6.48 -6.18 0.66
C GLN A 87 -7.67 -5.40 1.25
N ALA A 88 -7.41 -4.20 1.80
CA ALA A 88 -8.47 -3.33 2.30
C ALA A 88 -9.52 -3.03 1.23
N CYS A 89 -9.08 -2.72 0.00
CA CYS A 89 -9.99 -2.47 -1.12
C CYS A 89 -10.83 -3.70 -1.49
N ARG A 90 -10.27 -4.91 -1.43
CA ARG A 90 -11.03 -6.15 -1.70
C ARG A 90 -12.10 -6.41 -0.64
N GLU A 91 -11.72 -6.26 0.63
CA GLU A 91 -12.61 -6.53 1.78
C GLU A 91 -13.76 -5.53 1.89
N GLN A 92 -13.53 -4.29 1.45
CA GLN A 92 -14.52 -3.23 1.57
C GLN A 92 -15.43 -3.06 0.34
N ARG A 93 -15.39 -3.96 -0.63
CA ARG A 93 -16.32 -3.92 -1.77
C ARG A 93 -17.77 -3.99 -1.31
N SER A 94 -18.62 -3.20 -1.98
CA SER A 94 -20.07 -3.13 -1.72
C SER A 94 -20.46 -2.63 -0.32
N ASN A 95 -19.54 -2.02 0.40
CA ASN A 95 -19.77 -1.37 1.69
C ASN A 95 -20.12 0.11 1.54
N THR A 96 -20.30 0.80 2.66
CA THR A 96 -20.53 2.25 2.69
C THR A 96 -19.23 3.01 2.44
N VAL A 97 -19.34 4.25 1.97
CA VAL A 97 -18.17 5.09 1.70
C VAL A 97 -17.35 5.39 2.95
N GLU A 98 -17.99 5.43 4.13
CA GLU A 98 -17.33 5.59 5.43
C GLU A 98 -16.43 4.38 5.76
N GLN A 99 -16.96 3.18 5.57
CA GLN A 99 -16.20 1.94 5.78
C GLN A 99 -15.03 1.84 4.82
N MET A 100 -15.26 2.17 3.54
CA MET A 100 -14.23 2.21 2.51
C MET A 100 -13.12 3.20 2.84
N ALA A 101 -13.46 4.45 3.21
CA ALA A 101 -12.50 5.48 3.56
C ALA A 101 -11.66 5.08 4.78
N THR A 102 -12.33 4.63 5.84
CA THR A 102 -11.68 4.23 7.10
C THR A 102 -10.68 3.10 6.88
N ALA A 103 -11.10 2.03 6.22
CA ALA A 103 -10.24 0.88 5.98
C ALA A 103 -9.06 1.21 5.05
N LEU A 104 -9.31 1.92 3.95
CA LEU A 104 -8.30 2.32 2.99
C LEU A 104 -7.20 3.19 3.63
N ILE A 105 -7.60 4.26 4.31
CA ILE A 105 -6.68 5.23 4.91
C ILE A 105 -5.90 4.57 6.05
N THR A 106 -6.58 3.79 6.89
CA THR A 106 -5.92 3.06 7.98
C THR A 106 -4.90 2.07 7.43
N ALA A 107 -5.25 1.26 6.44
CA ALA A 107 -4.33 0.29 5.83
C ALA A 107 -3.10 0.97 5.23
N PHE A 108 -3.31 2.06 4.46
CA PHE A 108 -2.22 2.79 3.81
C PHE A 108 -1.27 3.43 4.82
N LEU A 109 -1.79 4.23 5.77
CA LEU A 109 -0.96 4.92 6.76
C LEU A 109 -0.27 3.95 7.71
N SER A 110 -0.97 2.89 8.17
CA SER A 110 -0.36 1.86 9.02
C SER A 110 0.77 1.11 8.31
N ALA A 111 0.61 0.79 7.03
CA ALA A 111 1.67 0.16 6.25
C ALA A 111 2.91 1.07 6.10
N LYS A 112 2.70 2.38 5.91
CA LYS A 112 3.78 3.38 5.85
C LYS A 112 4.49 3.57 7.19
N MET A 113 3.75 3.48 8.29
CA MET A 113 4.25 3.69 9.64
C MET A 113 4.78 2.41 10.31
N ARG A 114 4.73 1.26 9.64
CA ARG A 114 5.32 0.01 10.17
C ARG A 114 6.82 0.16 10.42
N GLU A 115 7.52 0.80 9.48
CA GLU A 115 8.95 1.12 9.56
C GLU A 115 9.20 2.54 9.04
N PRO A 116 8.93 3.59 9.84
CA PRO A 116 9.00 4.98 9.40
C PRO A 116 10.38 5.37 8.86
N GLN A 117 11.44 4.96 9.56
CA GLN A 117 12.83 5.26 9.17
C GLN A 117 13.19 4.63 7.82
N SER A 118 12.78 3.37 7.60
CA SER A 118 12.95 2.69 6.31
C SER A 118 12.19 3.40 5.19
N SER A 119 10.96 3.83 5.46
CA SER A 119 10.13 4.60 4.52
C SER A 119 10.82 5.89 4.08
N VAL A 120 11.35 6.68 5.04
CA VAL A 120 12.09 7.93 4.77
C VAL A 120 13.37 7.66 3.96
N ALA A 121 14.18 6.68 4.39
CA ALA A 121 15.43 6.36 3.71
C ALA A 121 15.20 5.90 2.26
N LEU A 122 14.16 5.12 2.01
CA LEU A 122 13.83 4.62 0.68
C LEU A 122 13.27 5.70 -0.25
N TYR A 123 12.61 6.76 0.28
CA TYR A 123 12.27 7.93 -0.53
C TYR A 123 13.52 8.60 -1.13
N SER A 124 14.60 8.72 -0.35
CA SER A 124 15.86 9.31 -0.85
C SER A 124 16.53 8.47 -1.94
N VAL A 125 16.33 7.15 -1.91
CA VAL A 125 16.85 6.21 -2.92
C VAL A 125 16.03 6.24 -4.20
N SER A 126 14.74 6.53 -4.11
CA SER A 126 13.81 6.44 -5.25
C SER A 126 14.18 7.36 -6.42
N ALA A 127 14.84 8.50 -6.14
CA ALA A 127 15.29 9.43 -7.18
C ALA A 127 16.44 8.87 -8.05
N ASP A 128 17.22 7.90 -7.55
CA ASP A 128 18.48 7.49 -8.18
C ASP A 128 18.44 6.17 -8.95
N VAL A 129 17.42 5.35 -8.74
CA VAL A 129 17.40 3.95 -9.21
C VAL A 129 16.24 3.66 -10.16
N ASP A 130 15.89 4.58 -11.04
CA ASP A 130 14.64 4.50 -11.82
C ASP A 130 13.39 4.33 -10.93
N GLY A 131 13.50 4.78 -9.68
CA GLY A 131 12.45 4.64 -8.67
C GLY A 131 11.15 5.29 -9.11
N ALA A 132 11.22 6.36 -9.92
CA ALA A 132 10.05 6.99 -10.50
C ALA A 132 9.17 6.01 -11.29
N LYS A 133 9.79 5.05 -12.02
CA LYS A 133 9.04 4.02 -12.75
C LYS A 133 8.37 3.03 -11.79
N ILE A 134 9.06 2.62 -10.73
CA ILE A 134 8.53 1.71 -9.70
C ILE A 134 7.37 2.40 -8.98
N VAL A 135 7.54 3.65 -8.54
CA VAL A 135 6.50 4.47 -7.91
C VAL A 135 5.28 4.60 -8.83
N LYS A 136 5.49 4.94 -10.11
CA LYS A 136 4.39 5.08 -11.08
C LYS A 136 3.59 3.78 -11.25
N GLN A 137 4.26 2.63 -11.32
CA GLN A 137 3.58 1.34 -11.41
C GLN A 137 2.77 1.02 -10.15
N MET A 138 3.33 1.26 -8.95
CA MET A 138 2.64 1.07 -7.68
C MET A 138 1.41 2.00 -7.58
N VAL A 139 1.58 3.29 -7.90
CA VAL A 139 0.52 4.30 -7.90
C VAL A 139 -0.63 3.88 -8.82
N ALA A 140 -0.33 3.38 -10.03
CA ALA A 140 -1.35 2.92 -10.98
C ALA A 140 -2.11 1.70 -10.44
N ARG A 141 -1.43 0.72 -9.84
CA ARG A 141 -2.08 -0.47 -9.25
C ARG A 141 -2.95 -0.10 -8.06
N MET A 142 -2.45 0.75 -7.17
CA MET A 142 -3.21 1.25 -6.02
C MET A 142 -4.47 1.99 -6.49
N ASN A 143 -4.34 2.89 -7.47
CA ASN A 143 -5.45 3.62 -8.05
C ASN A 143 -6.51 2.66 -8.64
N GLN A 144 -6.09 1.65 -9.38
CA GLN A 144 -7.01 0.66 -9.95
C GLN A 144 -7.78 -0.13 -8.87
N ALA A 145 -7.13 -0.51 -7.78
CA ALA A 145 -7.79 -1.18 -6.65
C ALA A 145 -8.84 -0.27 -5.99
N MET A 146 -8.48 1.00 -5.76
CA MET A 146 -9.37 2.02 -5.20
C MET A 146 -10.57 2.29 -6.10
N VAL A 147 -10.36 2.44 -7.41
CA VAL A 147 -11.45 2.63 -8.40
C VAL A 147 -12.43 1.47 -8.35
N THR A 148 -11.92 0.24 -8.34
CA THR A 148 -12.76 -0.97 -8.31
C THR A 148 -13.59 -1.04 -7.01
N MET A 149 -13.01 -0.68 -5.88
CA MET A 149 -13.72 -0.61 -4.59
C MET A 149 -14.78 0.49 -4.63
N LEU A 150 -14.43 1.71 -5.01
CA LEU A 150 -15.31 2.89 -5.01
C LEU A 150 -16.49 2.72 -5.99
N ALA A 151 -16.27 2.10 -7.15
CA ALA A 151 -17.33 1.79 -8.10
C ALA A 151 -18.40 0.83 -7.53
N SER A 152 -18.07 0.08 -6.49
CA SER A 152 -18.97 -0.85 -5.81
C SER A 152 -19.71 -0.24 -4.61
N ALA A 153 -19.53 1.04 -4.31
CA ALA A 153 -20.06 1.71 -3.12
C ALA A 153 -21.59 1.63 -3.02
N ARG A 154 -22.09 1.53 -1.80
CA ARG A 154 -23.54 1.51 -1.50
C ARG A 154 -23.86 2.53 -0.40
N PRO A 155 -24.62 3.59 -0.70
CA PRO A 155 -25.22 3.95 -2.01
C PRO A 155 -24.16 4.32 -3.06
N PRO A 156 -24.53 4.26 -4.38
CA PRO A 156 -23.56 4.50 -5.46
C PRO A 156 -23.10 5.95 -5.50
N LEU A 157 -21.87 6.14 -5.92
CA LEU A 157 -21.27 7.46 -6.16
C LEU A 157 -21.87 8.12 -7.40
N THR A 158 -22.02 9.44 -7.37
CA THR A 158 -22.48 10.28 -8.49
C THR A 158 -21.34 10.81 -9.34
N LYS A 159 -20.12 10.84 -8.77
CA LYS A 159 -18.91 11.29 -9.44
C LYS A 159 -18.11 10.09 -9.95
N ASP A 160 -17.25 10.36 -10.93
CA ASP A 160 -16.34 9.35 -11.49
C ASP A 160 -15.42 8.76 -10.39
N PRO A 161 -15.45 7.46 -10.14
CA PRO A 161 -14.58 6.79 -9.18
C PRO A 161 -13.09 7.00 -9.46
N GLN A 162 -12.69 7.18 -10.73
CA GLN A 162 -11.30 7.46 -11.11
C GLN A 162 -10.83 8.82 -10.59
N LEU A 163 -11.67 9.85 -10.71
CA LEU A 163 -11.38 11.18 -10.17
C LEU A 163 -11.26 11.12 -8.64
N ILE A 164 -12.21 10.47 -7.98
CA ILE A 164 -12.22 10.30 -6.52
C ILE A 164 -10.96 9.58 -6.05
N ALA A 165 -10.62 8.44 -6.67
CA ALA A 165 -9.44 7.67 -6.32
C ALA A 165 -8.15 8.50 -6.44
N SER A 166 -8.02 9.29 -7.52
CA SER A 166 -6.87 10.15 -7.75
C SER A 166 -6.73 11.24 -6.67
N LEU A 167 -7.83 11.86 -6.25
CA LEU A 167 -7.84 12.87 -5.20
C LEU A 167 -7.49 12.26 -3.84
N LEU A 168 -8.12 11.14 -3.47
CA LEU A 168 -7.81 10.44 -2.23
C LEU A 168 -6.36 9.98 -2.18
N GLN A 169 -5.83 9.46 -3.27
CA GLN A 169 -4.43 9.05 -3.36
C GLN A 169 -3.47 10.22 -3.17
N GLY A 170 -3.78 11.38 -3.75
CA GLY A 170 -3.02 12.62 -3.53
C GLY A 170 -3.03 13.05 -2.06
N ALA A 171 -4.20 13.07 -1.44
CA ALA A 171 -4.37 13.42 -0.02
C ALA A 171 -3.62 12.45 0.90
N MET A 172 -3.79 11.13 0.69
CA MET A 172 -3.10 10.09 1.46
C MET A 172 -1.58 10.20 1.34
N SER A 173 -1.07 10.45 0.13
CA SER A 173 0.38 10.59 -0.11
C SER A 173 0.93 11.85 0.57
N GLY A 174 0.22 12.97 0.51
CA GLY A 174 0.60 14.23 1.15
C GLY A 174 0.65 14.09 2.69
N VAL A 175 -0.41 13.55 3.29
CA VAL A 175 -0.47 13.32 4.74
C VAL A 175 0.59 12.32 5.20
N SER A 176 0.80 11.22 4.45
CA SER A 176 1.85 10.24 4.74
C SER A 176 3.24 10.89 4.74
N ARG A 177 3.53 11.74 3.76
CA ARG A 177 4.79 12.46 3.68
C ARG A 177 4.98 13.40 4.87
N GLN A 178 3.98 14.22 5.18
CA GLN A 178 4.01 15.12 6.33
C GLN A 178 4.23 14.37 7.64
N LEU A 179 3.60 13.19 7.78
CA LEU A 179 3.75 12.35 8.95
C LEU A 179 5.18 11.81 9.09
N LEU A 180 5.74 11.25 8.02
CA LEU A 180 7.09 10.68 8.00
C LEU A 180 8.20 11.74 8.17
N GLU A 181 7.98 12.97 7.72
CA GLU A 181 8.90 14.11 7.89
C GLU A 181 8.75 14.80 9.28
N SER A 182 7.75 14.39 10.08
CA SER A 182 7.54 14.93 11.43
C SER A 182 8.60 14.43 12.41
N PRO A 183 9.04 15.26 13.39
CA PRO A 183 9.94 14.81 14.45
C PRO A 183 9.41 13.64 15.28
N ASN A 184 8.09 13.62 15.54
CA ASN A 184 7.39 12.60 16.34
C ASN A 184 6.24 12.01 15.53
N PRO A 185 6.51 11.15 14.51
CA PRO A 185 5.46 10.64 13.64
C PRO A 185 4.43 9.78 14.39
N GLU A 186 4.84 9.04 15.41
CA GLU A 186 3.96 8.15 16.19
C GLU A 186 2.92 8.94 16.98
N GLU A 187 3.30 10.06 17.60
CA GLU A 187 2.40 10.92 18.37
C GLU A 187 1.32 11.57 17.48
N ARG A 188 1.67 11.88 16.23
CA ARG A 188 0.77 12.54 15.27
C ARG A 188 -0.06 11.56 14.44
N PHE A 189 0.29 10.29 14.45
CA PHE A 189 -0.31 9.27 13.58
C PHE A 189 -1.84 9.20 13.75
N ALA A 190 -2.32 9.03 14.99
CA ALA A 190 -3.74 8.89 15.25
C ALA A 190 -4.52 10.13 14.79
N THR A 191 -4.06 11.32 15.16
CA THR A 191 -4.72 12.58 14.79
C THR A 191 -4.77 12.78 13.28
N LEU A 192 -3.64 12.62 12.57
CA LEU A 192 -3.61 12.83 11.11
C LEU A 192 -4.40 11.77 10.35
N ARG A 193 -4.42 10.53 10.84
CA ARG A 193 -5.26 9.47 10.28
C ARG A 193 -6.75 9.83 10.42
N ASP A 194 -7.19 10.21 11.60
CA ASP A 194 -8.61 10.46 11.91
C ASP A 194 -9.11 11.70 11.16
N GLU A 195 -8.31 12.77 11.07
CA GLU A 195 -8.64 13.94 10.26
C GLU A 195 -8.70 13.62 8.75
N LEU A 196 -7.80 12.79 8.25
CA LEU A 196 -7.84 12.36 6.86
C LEU A 196 -9.06 11.47 6.56
N ILE A 197 -9.44 10.59 7.51
CA ILE A 197 -10.67 9.80 7.41
C ILE A 197 -11.89 10.72 7.39
N PHE A 198 -11.95 11.71 8.27
CA PHE A 198 -13.03 12.67 8.32
C PHE A 198 -13.17 13.45 7.01
N LEU A 199 -12.06 14.00 6.50
CA LEU A 199 -12.01 14.71 5.23
C LEU A 199 -12.48 13.84 4.05
N ALA A 200 -11.96 12.62 3.96
CA ALA A 200 -12.32 11.68 2.90
C ALA A 200 -13.80 11.29 2.99
N THR A 201 -14.31 11.00 4.18
CA THR A 201 -15.70 10.63 4.42
C THR A 201 -16.65 11.77 4.07
N ALA A 202 -16.34 13.01 4.47
CA ALA A 202 -17.13 14.19 4.12
C ALA A 202 -17.21 14.40 2.61
N TYR A 203 -16.08 14.28 1.90
CA TYR A 203 -16.04 14.39 0.44
C TYR A 203 -16.82 13.27 -0.27
N LEU A 204 -16.68 12.03 0.20
CA LEU A 204 -17.37 10.87 -0.36
C LEU A 204 -18.87 10.95 -0.12
N ASN A 205 -19.32 11.34 1.08
CA ASN A 205 -20.75 11.53 1.39
C ASN A 205 -21.38 12.64 0.52
N ALA A 206 -20.67 13.71 0.25
CA ALA A 206 -21.11 14.74 -0.69
C ALA A 206 -21.13 14.26 -2.16
N SER A 207 -20.57 13.07 -2.42
CA SER A 207 -20.47 12.45 -3.76
C SER A 207 -21.41 11.26 -3.95
N ILE A 208 -22.26 10.90 -2.98
CA ILE A 208 -23.28 9.86 -3.14
C ILE A 208 -24.60 10.43 -3.68
N ALA A 209 -25.39 9.56 -4.34
CA ALA A 209 -26.72 9.94 -4.80
C ALA A 209 -27.64 10.25 -3.61
N SER A 210 -28.18 11.46 -3.54
CA SER A 210 -29.24 11.77 -2.60
C SER A 210 -30.45 10.87 -2.89
N PRO A 211 -31.08 10.28 -1.85
CA PRO A 211 -32.30 9.52 -2.08
C PRO A 211 -33.33 10.46 -2.71
N ARG A 212 -33.86 10.09 -3.90
CA ARG A 212 -34.93 10.84 -4.55
C ARG A 212 -36.07 11.04 -3.54
N ARG A 213 -36.30 12.26 -3.11
CA ARG A 213 -37.56 12.62 -2.42
C ARG A 213 -38.68 12.21 -3.36
N LYS A 214 -39.44 11.15 -2.99
CA LYS A 214 -40.72 10.87 -3.63
C LYS A 214 -41.58 12.11 -3.40
N SER A 215 -41.76 12.92 -4.46
CA SER A 215 -42.74 14.00 -4.46
C SER A 215 -44.09 13.34 -4.26
N ALA A 216 -44.65 13.52 -3.06
CA ALA A 216 -46.02 13.21 -2.75
C ALA A 216 -46.89 14.13 -3.61
N HIS A 217 -47.32 13.61 -4.74
CA HIS A 217 -48.33 14.24 -5.57
C HIS A 217 -49.66 14.08 -4.84
N THR A 218 -49.97 15.02 -3.97
CA THR A 218 -51.30 15.17 -3.32
C THR A 218 -52.26 15.52 -4.47
N ARG A 219 -52.99 14.52 -5.00
CA ARG A 219 -54.16 14.77 -5.81
C ARG A 219 -55.23 15.35 -4.90
N ASN A 220 -55.37 16.66 -4.90
CA ASN A 220 -56.54 17.34 -4.40
C ASN A 220 -57.70 17.04 -5.34
N GLY A 221 -58.53 16.06 -4.96
CA GLY A 221 -59.82 15.83 -5.56
C GLY A 221 -60.77 16.91 -5.04
N GLN A 222 -61.17 17.87 -5.87
CA GLN A 222 -62.32 18.69 -5.64
C GLN A 222 -63.57 17.90 -5.94
N PRO A 223 -64.58 17.83 -5.04
CA PRO A 223 -65.90 17.41 -5.42
C PRO A 223 -66.64 18.59 -6.05
N ARG A 224 -67.13 18.40 -7.25
CA ARG A 224 -68.14 19.32 -7.80
C ARG A 224 -69.51 18.94 -7.21
N ALA A 225 -70.17 19.90 -6.63
CA ALA A 225 -71.64 19.98 -6.45
C ALA A 225 -72.32 20.42 -7.76
#